data_d9ad1f1bdc2df3135b7d18d0471641e9
#
_entry.id   d9ad1f1bdc2df3135b7d18d0471641e9
#
_cell.length_a   1.000
_cell.length_b   1.000
_cell.length_c   1.000
_cell.angle_alpha   90.00
_cell.angle_beta   90.00
_cell.angle_gamma   90.00
#
_symmetry.space_group_name_H-M   'P 1'
#
loop_
_entity.id
_entity.type
_entity.pdbx_description
1 polymer ?
#
loop_
_entity_poly.entity_id
_entity_poly.type
_entity_poly.pdbx_seq_one_letter_code
_entity_poly.pdbx_strand_id
1 'polypeptide(L)'
;MSFSVTVLGCSGVYQTRELAASGFLVEIDDGRWLVDMGGGTWRNLLLQADYRDLKGVFLSHRHPDHTIDIWQLFHARHYGDLGGPETKIPLWAPRETLDRLSHFDEGITESFDLLPVDQNSKVKFGGARATFARMKHPPETYGVRIEHGGVALAYTADTGIEGDIDAIARDAQVFLCEATVQDSDEPWWGHMCASDAGRIAVRSEVGRLVLTHLRPDCDRELSLQQARRAAPGLEVHLASDGMKLELG
;
A
#
# COMPACT_ATOMS: atom_id res chain seq x y z
N MET A 1 -12.21 -8.78 17.74
CA MET A 1 -11.56 -8.69 16.41
C MET A 1 -11.14 -7.25 16.23
N SER A 2 -9.89 -7.00 15.93
CA SER A 2 -9.40 -5.65 15.61
C SER A 2 -8.83 -5.67 14.19
N PHE A 3 -9.16 -4.65 13.41
CA PHE A 3 -8.62 -4.48 12.07
C PHE A 3 -8.41 -2.98 11.82
N SER A 4 -7.19 -2.59 11.62
CA SER A 4 -6.83 -1.20 11.37
C SER A 4 -5.70 -1.09 10.34
N VAL A 5 -5.58 0.08 9.74
CA VAL A 5 -4.46 0.45 8.90
C VAL A 5 -3.89 1.79 9.35
N THR A 6 -2.56 1.86 9.49
CA THR A 6 -1.83 3.09 9.75
C THR A 6 -1.02 3.47 8.51
N VAL A 7 -1.19 4.70 8.05
CA VAL A 7 -0.40 5.25 6.93
C VAL A 7 1.02 5.52 7.43
N LEU A 8 2.00 4.80 6.91
CA LEU A 8 3.42 5.05 7.18
C LEU A 8 4.01 6.08 6.21
N GLY A 9 3.41 6.21 5.04
CA GLY A 9 3.77 7.17 4.03
C GLY A 9 2.74 7.24 2.91
N CYS A 10 2.57 8.41 2.33
CA CYS A 10 1.52 8.68 1.34
C CYS A 10 1.95 9.61 0.19
N SER A 11 3.22 10.00 0.11
CA SER A 11 3.77 10.77 -1.00
C SER A 11 3.98 9.88 -2.21
N GLY A 12 3.57 10.34 -3.38
CA GLY A 12 3.85 9.67 -4.66
C GLY A 12 5.25 10.01 -5.18
N VAL A 13 5.82 9.12 -5.97
CA VAL A 13 7.08 9.26 -6.70
C VAL A 13 8.34 9.34 -5.81
N TYR A 14 8.33 10.17 -4.77
CA TYR A 14 9.45 10.31 -3.82
C TYR A 14 8.97 10.88 -2.48
N GLN A 15 9.72 10.59 -1.43
CA GLN A 15 9.47 11.18 -0.11
C GLN A 15 9.81 12.68 -0.11
N THR A 16 9.08 13.44 0.71
CA THR A 16 9.39 14.84 0.98
C THR A 16 10.02 14.99 2.38
N ARG A 17 10.22 16.23 2.81
CA ARG A 17 10.62 16.51 4.18
C ARG A 17 9.55 16.13 5.21
N GLU A 18 8.29 16.28 4.82
CA GLU A 18 7.12 16.12 5.69
C GLU A 18 6.44 14.76 5.54
N LEU A 19 6.53 14.13 4.36
CA LEU A 19 5.82 12.90 4.03
C LEU A 19 6.78 11.83 3.50
N ALA A 20 6.67 10.62 4.04
CA ALA A 20 7.29 9.43 3.49
C ALA A 20 6.58 8.99 2.19
N ALA A 21 7.28 8.23 1.35
CA ALA A 21 6.69 7.59 0.18
C ALA A 21 5.73 6.46 0.60
N SER A 22 5.14 5.76 -0.35
CA SER A 22 4.03 4.83 -0.09
C SER A 22 4.37 3.69 0.87
N GLY A 23 3.53 3.50 1.89
CA GLY A 23 3.61 2.35 2.78
C GLY A 23 2.57 2.38 3.90
N PHE A 24 2.11 1.20 4.32
CA PHE A 24 1.03 1.05 5.28
C PHE A 24 1.33 -0.09 6.26
N LEU A 25 1.02 0.15 7.53
CA LEU A 25 1.00 -0.89 8.57
C LEU A 25 -0.44 -1.37 8.74
N VAL A 26 -0.68 -2.64 8.47
CA VAL A 26 -1.96 -3.31 8.66
C VAL A 26 -1.90 -4.15 9.92
N GLU A 27 -2.80 -3.90 10.85
CA GLU A 27 -2.92 -4.62 12.13
C GLU A 27 -4.23 -5.43 12.12
N ILE A 28 -4.13 -6.72 12.37
CA ILE A 28 -5.26 -7.67 12.40
C ILE A 28 -5.11 -8.53 13.64
N ASP A 29 -6.02 -8.38 14.59
CA ASP A 29 -5.92 -8.97 15.92
C ASP A 29 -4.52 -8.68 16.54
N ASP A 30 -3.71 -9.69 16.83
CA ASP A 30 -2.37 -9.50 17.41
C ASP A 30 -1.24 -9.49 16.34
N GLY A 31 -1.58 -9.55 15.06
CA GLY A 31 -0.60 -9.60 13.97
C GLY A 31 -0.42 -8.28 13.25
N ARG A 32 0.77 -8.08 12.67
CA ARG A 32 1.18 -6.89 11.94
C ARG A 32 1.78 -7.23 10.59
N TRP A 33 1.33 -6.57 9.54
CA TRP A 33 1.80 -6.74 8.16
C TRP A 33 2.11 -5.39 7.54
N LEU A 34 3.07 -5.38 6.64
CA LEU A 34 3.35 -4.19 5.83
C LEU A 34 2.77 -4.36 4.42
N VAL A 35 2.27 -3.27 3.89
CA VAL A 35 1.86 -3.10 2.49
C VAL A 35 2.65 -1.93 1.94
N ASP A 36 3.58 -2.20 1.05
CA ASP A 36 4.62 -1.32 0.53
C ASP A 36 5.58 -0.76 1.61
N MET A 37 6.79 -0.43 1.16
CA MET A 37 7.87 0.12 1.98
C MET A 37 8.69 1.16 1.19
N GLY A 38 8.06 2.26 0.81
CA GLY A 38 8.73 3.39 0.17
C GLY A 38 9.63 4.16 1.13
N GLY A 39 10.43 5.07 0.59
CA GLY A 39 11.41 5.82 1.38
C GLY A 39 10.79 6.62 2.52
N GLY A 40 11.33 6.49 3.72
CA GLY A 40 10.86 7.11 4.96
C GLY A 40 9.88 6.27 5.78
N THR A 41 9.28 5.23 5.19
CA THR A 41 8.32 4.36 5.89
C THR A 41 8.97 3.56 7.01
N TRP A 42 10.23 3.18 6.88
CA TRP A 42 10.99 2.51 7.94
C TRP A 42 11.01 3.33 9.23
N ARG A 43 11.39 4.61 9.14
CA ARG A 43 11.38 5.49 10.31
C ARG A 43 10.00 5.59 10.94
N ASN A 44 8.96 5.75 10.12
CA ASN A 44 7.60 5.89 10.59
C ASN A 44 7.07 4.58 11.18
N LEU A 45 7.46 3.42 10.66
CA LEU A 45 7.16 2.11 11.28
C LEU A 45 7.69 2.04 12.71
N LEU A 46 8.96 2.43 12.95
CA LEU A 46 9.57 2.38 14.28
C LEU A 46 8.90 3.29 15.32
N LEU A 47 8.11 4.28 14.87
CA LEU A 47 7.27 5.11 15.74
C LEU A 47 5.95 4.45 16.11
N GLN A 48 5.51 3.44 15.34
CA GLN A 48 4.20 2.78 15.48
C GLN A 48 4.30 1.38 16.07
N ALA A 49 5.35 0.63 15.75
CA ALA A 49 5.49 -0.77 16.12
C ALA A 49 6.95 -1.22 16.19
N ASP A 50 7.17 -2.31 16.91
CA ASP A 50 8.43 -3.04 16.84
C ASP A 50 8.45 -3.88 15.53
N TYR A 51 9.47 -3.69 14.72
CA TYR A 51 9.62 -4.43 13.45
C TYR A 51 9.75 -5.95 13.64
N ARG A 52 10.14 -6.40 14.85
CA ARG A 52 10.26 -7.82 15.21
C ARG A 52 8.89 -8.52 15.30
N ASP A 53 7.81 -7.75 15.52
CA ASP A 53 6.44 -8.25 15.58
C ASP A 53 5.82 -8.49 14.20
N LEU A 54 6.48 -8.05 13.14
CA LEU A 54 5.98 -8.20 11.78
C LEU A 54 5.83 -9.67 11.39
N LYS A 55 4.72 -9.99 10.76
CA LYS A 55 4.36 -11.34 10.29
C LYS A 55 4.50 -11.51 8.79
N GLY A 56 4.74 -10.44 8.04
CA GLY A 56 4.95 -10.46 6.61
C GLY A 56 4.88 -9.09 5.95
N VAL A 57 5.30 -9.04 4.70
CA VAL A 57 5.33 -7.83 3.87
C VAL A 57 4.71 -8.16 2.50
N PHE A 58 3.85 -7.30 2.00
CA PHE A 58 3.44 -7.29 0.60
C PHE A 58 3.98 -6.04 -0.10
N LEU A 59 4.65 -6.22 -1.23
CA LEU A 59 5.10 -5.13 -2.10
C LEU A 59 4.30 -5.17 -3.39
N SER A 60 3.64 -4.07 -3.72
CA SER A 60 2.73 -3.97 -4.85
C SER A 60 3.45 -4.05 -6.21
N HIS A 61 4.63 -3.46 -6.32
CA HIS A 61 5.48 -3.45 -7.50
C HIS A 61 6.92 -2.99 -7.17
N ARG A 62 7.80 -2.92 -8.17
CA ARG A 62 9.24 -2.75 -7.99
C ARG A 62 9.76 -1.29 -7.94
N HIS A 63 8.91 -0.27 -8.04
CA HIS A 63 9.40 1.11 -7.97
C HIS A 63 9.98 1.45 -6.60
N PRO A 64 11.04 2.28 -6.54
CA PRO A 64 11.73 2.58 -5.28
C PRO A 64 10.85 3.24 -4.22
N ASP A 65 9.90 4.07 -4.63
CA ASP A 65 8.96 4.75 -3.73
C ASP A 65 7.90 3.81 -3.13
N HIS A 66 7.95 2.50 -3.48
CA HIS A 66 7.18 1.42 -2.86
C HIS A 66 8.06 0.36 -2.18
N THR A 67 9.39 0.39 -2.41
CA THR A 67 10.23 -0.76 -2.02
C THR A 67 11.53 -0.41 -1.30
N ILE A 68 12.02 0.84 -1.39
CA ILE A 68 13.41 1.11 -1.01
C ILE A 68 13.72 0.85 0.47
N ASP A 69 12.76 1.04 1.37
CA ASP A 69 12.96 0.82 2.80
C ASP A 69 12.88 -0.66 3.21
N ILE A 70 12.56 -1.58 2.28
CA ILE A 70 12.69 -3.03 2.55
C ILE A 70 14.12 -3.39 2.95
N TRP A 71 15.11 -2.66 2.43
CA TRP A 71 16.52 -2.87 2.76
C TRP A 71 16.84 -2.47 4.20
N GLN A 72 16.17 -1.46 4.75
CA GLN A 72 16.30 -1.11 6.16
C GLN A 72 15.73 -2.22 7.05
N LEU A 73 14.56 -2.74 6.69
CA LEU A 73 13.96 -3.88 7.39
C LEU A 73 14.82 -5.13 7.26
N PHE A 74 15.35 -5.44 6.06
CA PHE A 74 16.28 -6.54 5.84
C PHE A 74 17.51 -6.43 6.76
N HIS A 75 18.19 -5.28 6.73
CA HIS A 75 19.39 -5.07 7.56
C HIS A 75 19.10 -5.14 9.06
N ALA A 76 17.97 -4.57 9.51
CA ALA A 76 17.57 -4.65 10.91
C ALA A 76 17.29 -6.09 11.35
N ARG A 77 16.67 -6.90 10.49
CA ARG A 77 16.40 -8.32 10.76
C ARG A 77 17.66 -9.18 10.69
N HIS A 78 18.53 -8.91 9.72
CA HIS A 78 19.71 -9.73 9.45
C HIS A 78 20.88 -9.39 10.38
N TYR A 79 21.14 -8.10 10.62
CA TYR A 79 22.31 -7.61 11.37
C TYR A 79 21.95 -6.99 12.73
N GLY A 80 20.68 -6.98 13.12
CA GLY A 80 20.24 -6.35 14.36
C GLY A 80 20.77 -7.06 15.62
N ASP A 81 20.43 -6.52 16.79
CA ASP A 81 21.05 -6.80 18.11
C ASP A 81 21.15 -8.26 18.55
N LEU A 82 20.57 -9.20 17.85
CA LEU A 82 20.43 -10.60 18.26
C LEU A 82 21.05 -11.61 17.28
N GLY A 83 21.82 -11.15 16.31
CA GLY A 83 22.57 -12.06 15.42
C GLY A 83 21.75 -12.73 14.32
N GLY A 84 20.75 -12.05 13.81
CA GLY A 84 19.91 -12.49 12.70
C GLY A 84 18.50 -12.90 13.12
N PRO A 85 17.55 -13.00 12.17
CA PRO A 85 16.18 -13.38 12.47
C PRO A 85 16.12 -14.85 12.91
N GLU A 86 15.49 -15.14 14.03
CA GLU A 86 15.20 -16.51 14.44
C GLU A 86 14.32 -17.24 13.41
N THR A 87 13.48 -16.48 12.69
CA THR A 87 12.58 -17.01 11.67
C THR A 87 12.44 -16.02 10.51
N LYS A 88 12.41 -16.54 9.29
CA LYS A 88 12.04 -15.74 8.11
C LYS A 88 10.56 -15.35 8.18
N ILE A 89 10.22 -14.21 7.61
CA ILE A 89 8.83 -13.84 7.37
C ILE A 89 8.53 -13.81 5.87
N PRO A 90 7.29 -14.08 5.45
CA PRO A 90 6.92 -14.03 4.05
C PRO A 90 7.04 -12.61 3.48
N LEU A 91 7.58 -12.51 2.27
CA LEU A 91 7.57 -11.31 1.43
C LEU A 91 6.87 -11.67 0.12
N TRP A 92 5.65 -11.18 -0.01
CA TRP A 92 4.82 -11.37 -1.19
C TRP A 92 5.01 -10.18 -2.14
N ALA A 93 5.21 -10.45 -3.40
CA ALA A 93 5.26 -9.42 -4.44
C ALA A 93 5.07 -10.03 -5.83
N PRO A 94 4.85 -9.22 -6.89
CA PRO A 94 4.96 -9.69 -8.28
C PRO A 94 6.32 -10.35 -8.52
N ARG A 95 6.36 -11.37 -9.39
CA ARG A 95 7.60 -12.09 -9.71
C ARG A 95 8.74 -11.15 -10.11
N GLU A 96 8.44 -10.18 -10.97
CA GLU A 96 9.43 -9.18 -11.42
C GLU A 96 10.04 -8.40 -10.26
N THR A 97 9.24 -8.07 -9.24
CA THR A 97 9.69 -7.35 -8.04
C THR A 97 10.65 -8.22 -7.22
N LEU A 98 10.28 -9.48 -6.95
CA LEU A 98 11.13 -10.41 -6.21
C LEU A 98 12.46 -10.67 -6.90
N ASP A 99 12.43 -10.88 -8.23
CA ASP A 99 13.64 -11.10 -9.04
C ASP A 99 14.56 -9.86 -8.96
N ARG A 100 13.99 -8.65 -8.98
CA ARG A 100 14.75 -7.41 -8.85
C ARG A 100 15.41 -7.26 -7.47
N LEU A 101 14.70 -7.59 -6.41
CA LEU A 101 15.25 -7.56 -5.05
C LEU A 101 16.38 -8.58 -4.90
N SER A 102 16.18 -9.83 -5.31
CA SER A 102 17.22 -10.88 -5.24
C SER A 102 18.44 -10.56 -6.09
N HIS A 103 18.24 -9.85 -7.22
CA HIS A 103 19.37 -9.44 -8.07
C HIS A 103 20.18 -8.29 -7.44
N PHE A 104 19.54 -7.42 -6.66
CA PHE A 104 20.24 -6.35 -5.96
C PHE A 104 21.08 -6.89 -4.78
N ASP A 105 20.51 -7.79 -3.97
CA ASP A 105 21.20 -8.48 -2.89
C ASP A 105 20.54 -9.85 -2.61
N GLU A 106 21.25 -10.94 -2.92
CA GLU A 106 20.76 -12.29 -2.69
C GLU A 106 20.55 -12.62 -1.21
N GLY A 107 21.25 -11.92 -0.30
CA GLY A 107 21.12 -12.05 1.14
C GLY A 107 19.73 -11.77 1.68
N ILE A 108 18.86 -11.07 0.93
CA ILE A 108 17.47 -10.80 1.32
C ILE A 108 16.71 -12.10 1.65
N THR A 109 17.09 -13.22 1.02
CA THR A 109 16.51 -14.54 1.26
C THR A 109 16.84 -15.11 2.63
N GLU A 110 17.79 -14.54 3.36
CA GLU A 110 18.11 -14.96 4.74
C GLU A 110 17.08 -14.43 5.75
N SER A 111 16.40 -13.33 5.45
CA SER A 111 15.39 -12.73 6.31
C SER A 111 13.96 -12.94 5.82
N PHE A 112 13.78 -13.25 4.53
CA PHE A 112 12.46 -13.35 3.91
C PHE A 112 12.27 -14.62 3.09
N ASP A 113 11.06 -15.21 3.18
CA ASP A 113 10.57 -16.18 2.22
C ASP A 113 9.94 -15.43 1.05
N LEU A 114 10.60 -15.43 -0.11
CA LEU A 114 10.15 -14.70 -1.31
C LEU A 114 9.03 -15.48 -2.02
N LEU A 115 7.81 -14.98 -1.94
CA LEU A 115 6.60 -15.66 -2.41
C LEU A 115 5.91 -14.83 -3.51
N PRO A 116 5.95 -15.28 -4.78
CA PRO A 116 5.32 -14.56 -5.87
C PRO A 116 3.79 -14.58 -5.75
N VAL A 117 3.16 -13.45 -6.08
CA VAL A 117 1.72 -13.32 -6.21
C VAL A 117 1.31 -12.85 -7.59
N ASP A 118 0.08 -13.20 -7.97
CA ASP A 118 -0.64 -12.75 -9.16
C ASP A 118 -2.14 -12.54 -8.82
N GLN A 119 -2.96 -12.20 -9.81
CA GLN A 119 -4.41 -11.97 -9.63
C GLN A 119 -5.20 -13.22 -9.18
N ASN A 120 -4.62 -14.42 -9.26
CA ASN A 120 -5.25 -15.67 -8.81
C ASN A 120 -4.83 -16.06 -7.39
N SER A 121 -3.84 -15.37 -6.84
CA SER A 121 -3.26 -15.69 -5.55
C SER A 121 -4.22 -15.33 -4.41
N LYS A 122 -4.22 -16.17 -3.37
CA LYS A 122 -4.96 -15.94 -2.12
C LYS A 122 -3.99 -16.17 -0.98
N VAL A 123 -3.75 -15.12 -0.21
CA VAL A 123 -2.78 -15.11 0.89
C VAL A 123 -3.52 -14.90 2.21
N LYS A 124 -2.98 -15.46 3.29
CA LYS A 124 -3.49 -15.21 4.65
C LYS A 124 -2.60 -14.19 5.36
N PHE A 125 -3.22 -13.14 5.87
CA PHE A 125 -2.64 -12.23 6.85
C PHE A 125 -3.25 -12.57 8.21
N GLY A 126 -2.64 -13.54 8.92
CA GLY A 126 -3.27 -14.08 10.13
C GLY A 126 -4.66 -14.67 9.86
N GLY A 127 -5.69 -14.12 10.53
CA GLY A 127 -7.08 -14.47 10.32
C GLY A 127 -7.74 -13.85 9.08
N ALA A 128 -7.06 -12.89 8.43
CA ALA A 128 -7.58 -12.22 7.25
C ALA A 128 -7.18 -12.93 5.95
N ARG A 129 -7.95 -12.67 4.90
CA ARG A 129 -7.69 -13.12 3.53
C ARG A 129 -7.28 -11.93 2.67
N ALA A 130 -6.12 -12.02 2.01
CA ALA A 130 -5.69 -11.08 0.99
C ALA A 130 -5.89 -11.67 -0.42
N THR A 131 -6.45 -10.87 -1.32
CA THR A 131 -6.60 -11.14 -2.76
C THR A 131 -6.05 -9.96 -3.56
N PHE A 132 -5.65 -10.20 -4.80
CA PHE A 132 -4.93 -9.24 -5.60
C PHE A 132 -5.62 -9.00 -6.94
N ALA A 133 -5.47 -7.80 -7.48
CA ALA A 133 -5.96 -7.46 -8.82
C ALA A 133 -4.86 -6.78 -9.63
N ARG A 134 -4.81 -7.10 -10.92
CA ARG A 134 -3.82 -6.52 -11.84
C ARG A 134 -4.11 -5.04 -12.07
N MET A 135 -3.13 -4.20 -11.83
CA MET A 135 -3.23 -2.77 -12.04
C MET A 135 -2.64 -2.33 -13.38
N LYS A 136 -3.10 -1.19 -13.89
CA LYS A 136 -2.64 -0.61 -15.14
C LYS A 136 -1.47 0.32 -14.88
N HIS A 137 -0.30 -0.25 -14.71
CA HIS A 137 0.92 0.48 -14.44
C HIS A 137 2.13 -0.26 -15.02
N PRO A 138 3.18 0.43 -15.53
CA PRO A 138 4.46 -0.18 -15.87
C PRO A 138 5.40 -0.10 -14.66
N PRO A 139 5.76 -1.03 -13.95
CA PRO A 139 5.92 -2.48 -14.14
C PRO A 139 4.70 -3.31 -13.76
N GLU A 140 4.92 -4.62 -13.60
CA GLU A 140 3.92 -5.52 -13.07
C GLU A 140 3.49 -5.08 -11.66
N THR A 141 2.22 -4.68 -11.52
CA THR A 141 1.66 -4.06 -10.31
C THR A 141 0.37 -4.75 -9.91
N TYR A 142 0.22 -5.00 -8.60
CA TYR A 142 -1.01 -5.52 -8.03
C TYR A 142 -1.51 -4.63 -6.90
N GLY A 143 -2.78 -4.27 -6.96
CA GLY A 143 -3.54 -3.80 -5.82
C GLY A 143 -3.94 -4.97 -4.92
N VAL A 144 -4.31 -4.68 -3.68
CA VAL A 144 -4.67 -5.70 -2.69
C VAL A 144 -5.98 -5.38 -1.99
N ARG A 145 -6.79 -6.42 -1.78
CA ARG A 145 -7.97 -6.42 -0.90
C ARG A 145 -7.69 -7.35 0.28
N ILE A 146 -7.82 -6.83 1.50
CA ILE A 146 -7.64 -7.57 2.75
C ILE A 146 -8.99 -7.61 3.47
N GLU A 147 -9.50 -8.82 3.73
CA GLU A 147 -10.81 -9.06 4.34
C GLU A 147 -10.67 -9.76 5.69
N HIS A 148 -11.27 -9.19 6.73
CA HIS A 148 -11.33 -9.77 8.08
C HIS A 148 -12.64 -9.42 8.77
N GLY A 149 -13.30 -10.41 9.41
CA GLY A 149 -14.50 -10.15 10.19
C GLY A 149 -15.70 -9.56 9.42
N GLY A 150 -15.74 -9.72 8.09
CA GLY A 150 -16.81 -9.18 7.24
C GLY A 150 -16.57 -7.74 6.76
N VAL A 151 -15.42 -7.14 7.09
CA VAL A 151 -15.00 -5.83 6.59
C VAL A 151 -13.77 -5.95 5.69
N ALA A 152 -13.53 -4.98 4.82
CA ALA A 152 -12.45 -5.00 3.85
C ALA A 152 -11.69 -3.68 3.76
N LEU A 153 -10.37 -3.80 3.67
CA LEU A 153 -9.45 -2.76 3.21
C LEU A 153 -9.10 -3.04 1.74
N ALA A 154 -9.18 -2.02 0.90
CA ALA A 154 -8.67 -2.07 -0.47
C ALA A 154 -7.57 -1.02 -0.67
N TYR A 155 -6.49 -1.40 -1.37
CA TYR A 155 -5.42 -0.50 -1.77
C TYR A 155 -5.09 -0.72 -3.24
N THR A 156 -5.11 0.35 -4.03
CA THR A 156 -4.89 0.25 -5.48
C THR A 156 -3.44 0.00 -5.84
N ALA A 157 -2.46 0.44 -5.02
CA ALA A 157 -1.12 0.75 -5.53
C ALA A 157 -1.21 1.76 -6.70
N ASP A 158 -0.19 1.81 -7.58
CA ASP A 158 -0.17 2.69 -8.73
C ASP A 158 -0.98 2.11 -9.89
N THR A 159 -1.86 2.91 -10.46
CA THR A 159 -2.71 2.45 -11.57
C THR A 159 -3.37 3.58 -12.33
N GLY A 160 -3.48 3.42 -13.65
CA GLY A 160 -4.47 4.14 -14.44
C GLY A 160 -5.88 3.57 -14.25
N ILE A 161 -6.89 4.26 -14.80
CA ILE A 161 -8.32 3.91 -14.69
C ILE A 161 -8.69 2.55 -15.29
N GLU A 162 -7.84 2.00 -16.16
CA GLU A 162 -8.03 0.70 -16.82
C GLU A 162 -7.55 -0.49 -15.98
N GLY A 163 -7.03 -0.25 -14.76
CA GLY A 163 -6.71 -1.31 -13.81
C GLY A 163 -7.97 -2.06 -13.35
N ASP A 164 -7.80 -3.29 -12.89
CA ASP A 164 -8.91 -4.12 -12.38
C ASP A 164 -9.30 -3.72 -10.94
N ILE A 165 -9.56 -2.40 -10.78
CA ILE A 165 -9.77 -1.76 -9.48
C ILE A 165 -11.04 -2.26 -8.80
N ASP A 166 -12.11 -2.48 -9.58
CA ASP A 166 -13.40 -2.93 -9.04
C ASP A 166 -13.31 -4.30 -8.36
N ALA A 167 -12.33 -5.13 -8.77
CA ALA A 167 -12.11 -6.45 -8.15
C ALA A 167 -11.66 -6.36 -6.69
N ILE A 168 -11.00 -5.26 -6.29
CA ILE A 168 -10.56 -5.04 -4.91
C ILE A 168 -11.43 -4.04 -4.16
N ALA A 169 -11.97 -3.02 -4.84
CA ALA A 169 -12.64 -1.88 -4.22
C ALA A 169 -14.08 -2.17 -3.77
N ARG A 170 -14.80 -3.08 -4.44
CA ARG A 170 -16.23 -3.32 -4.19
C ARG A 170 -16.55 -3.53 -2.71
N ASP A 171 -17.48 -2.73 -2.17
CA ASP A 171 -17.96 -2.77 -0.77
C ASP A 171 -16.83 -2.66 0.29
N ALA A 172 -15.65 -2.12 -0.05
CA ALA A 172 -14.58 -1.94 0.92
C ALA A 172 -14.94 -0.85 1.94
N GLN A 173 -14.73 -1.12 3.23
CA GLN A 173 -14.94 -0.12 4.29
C GLN A 173 -13.97 1.04 4.18
N VAL A 174 -12.71 0.74 3.82
CA VAL A 174 -11.68 1.74 3.56
C VAL A 174 -11.05 1.44 2.20
N PHE A 175 -11.02 2.45 1.35
CA PHE A 175 -10.39 2.40 0.04
C PHE A 175 -9.23 3.40 -0.03
N LEU A 176 -8.01 2.88 0.05
CA LEU A 176 -6.78 3.63 -0.17
C LEU A 176 -6.53 3.68 -1.68
N CYS A 177 -6.73 4.84 -2.28
CA CYS A 177 -6.65 5.00 -3.74
C CYS A 177 -5.60 6.03 -4.11
N GLU A 178 -4.73 5.67 -5.06
CA GLU A 178 -3.82 6.65 -5.62
C GLU A 178 -4.55 7.81 -6.28
N ALA A 179 -3.93 9.00 -6.29
CA ALA A 179 -4.40 10.19 -6.97
C ALA A 179 -3.19 11.05 -7.39
N THR A 180 -2.31 10.44 -8.15
CA THR A 180 -0.98 10.97 -8.47
C THR A 180 -1.05 12.25 -9.29
N VAL A 181 -2.00 12.34 -10.23
CA VAL A 181 -2.18 13.50 -11.12
C VAL A 181 -3.43 14.30 -10.74
N GLN A 182 -3.45 15.59 -11.09
CA GLN A 182 -4.61 16.45 -10.91
C GLN A 182 -5.45 16.50 -12.20
N ASP A 183 -6.73 16.89 -12.10
CA ASP A 183 -7.64 16.94 -13.25
C ASP A 183 -7.16 17.87 -14.39
N SER A 184 -6.29 18.83 -14.07
CA SER A 184 -5.68 19.75 -15.03
C SER A 184 -4.41 19.23 -15.69
N ASP A 185 -3.85 18.13 -15.18
CA ASP A 185 -2.62 17.54 -15.71
C ASP A 185 -2.91 16.81 -17.03
N GLU A 186 -1.85 16.66 -17.84
CA GLU A 186 -1.92 15.78 -19.00
C GLU A 186 -2.20 14.34 -18.54
N PRO A 187 -3.20 13.67 -19.13
CA PRO A 187 -3.53 12.31 -18.74
C PRO A 187 -2.35 11.36 -18.90
N TRP A 188 -2.07 10.60 -17.84
CA TRP A 188 -1.07 9.54 -17.90
C TRP A 188 -1.71 8.19 -17.60
N TRP A 189 -1.63 7.27 -18.57
CA TRP A 189 -2.29 5.97 -18.52
C TRP A 189 -1.91 5.09 -17.31
N GLY A 190 -0.79 5.35 -16.66
CA GLY A 190 -0.29 4.59 -15.52
C GLY A 190 -0.68 5.15 -14.16
N HIS A 191 -1.40 6.28 -14.11
CA HIS A 191 -1.90 6.90 -12.88
C HIS A 191 -3.28 7.52 -13.07
N MET A 192 -3.93 7.85 -11.95
CA MET A 192 -5.26 8.46 -11.92
C MET A 192 -5.22 9.88 -11.35
N CYS A 193 -6.24 10.66 -11.71
CA CYS A 193 -6.53 11.89 -11.02
C CYS A 193 -7.51 11.67 -9.85
N ALA A 194 -7.60 12.66 -8.97
CA ALA A 194 -8.42 12.57 -7.76
C ALA A 194 -9.93 12.43 -8.09
N SER A 195 -10.41 13.03 -9.20
CA SER A 195 -11.81 12.87 -9.62
C SER A 195 -12.10 11.46 -10.12
N ASP A 196 -11.12 10.77 -10.74
CA ASP A 196 -11.27 9.36 -11.11
C ASP A 196 -11.39 8.46 -9.87
N ALA A 197 -10.52 8.68 -8.88
CA ALA A 197 -10.58 7.98 -7.59
C ALA A 197 -11.97 8.16 -6.93
N GLY A 198 -12.52 9.38 -6.96
CA GLY A 198 -13.86 9.67 -6.45
C GLY A 198 -14.95 8.91 -7.19
N ARG A 199 -14.93 8.92 -8.54
CA ARG A 199 -15.91 8.18 -9.37
C ARG A 199 -15.86 6.68 -9.13
N ILE A 200 -14.65 6.12 -9.02
CA ILE A 200 -14.45 4.71 -8.73
C ILE A 200 -14.98 4.36 -7.34
N ALA A 201 -14.69 5.18 -6.34
CA ALA A 201 -15.15 4.95 -4.97
C ALA A 201 -16.69 4.87 -4.88
N VAL A 202 -17.41 5.78 -5.58
CA VAL A 202 -18.89 5.76 -5.63
C VAL A 202 -19.42 4.50 -6.32
N ARG A 203 -18.89 4.16 -7.52
CA ARG A 203 -19.39 2.99 -8.26
C ARG A 203 -19.08 1.67 -7.58
N SER A 204 -18.02 1.63 -6.76
CA SER A 204 -17.62 0.45 -5.99
C SER A 204 -18.29 0.38 -4.60
N GLU A 205 -19.15 1.35 -4.27
CA GLU A 205 -19.92 1.42 -3.01
C GLU A 205 -19.01 1.34 -1.76
N VAL A 206 -17.85 2.01 -1.79
CA VAL A 206 -16.93 1.99 -0.66
C VAL A 206 -17.46 2.83 0.51
N GLY A 207 -17.11 2.43 1.75
CA GLY A 207 -17.53 3.17 2.93
C GLY A 207 -16.80 4.50 3.10
N ARG A 208 -15.49 4.54 2.75
CA ARG A 208 -14.63 5.72 2.87
C ARG A 208 -13.52 5.69 1.81
N LEU A 209 -13.29 6.81 1.15
CA LEU A 209 -12.16 7.02 0.25
C LEU A 209 -11.03 7.76 0.96
N VAL A 210 -9.81 7.24 0.87
CA VAL A 210 -8.60 7.92 1.34
C VAL A 210 -7.63 8.06 0.16
N LEU A 211 -7.42 9.29 -0.28
CA LEU A 211 -6.49 9.60 -1.36
C LEU A 211 -5.06 9.49 -0.87
N THR A 212 -4.24 8.76 -1.58
CA THR A 212 -2.81 8.55 -1.30
C THR A 212 -1.99 8.75 -2.56
N HIS A 213 -0.68 8.63 -2.47
CA HIS A 213 0.26 8.70 -3.60
C HIS A 213 0.14 9.98 -4.43
N LEU A 214 -0.15 11.13 -3.78
CA LEU A 214 -0.16 12.41 -4.46
C LEU A 214 1.29 12.87 -4.71
N ARG A 215 1.58 13.36 -5.91
CA ARG A 215 2.89 13.96 -6.20
C ARG A 215 3.18 15.13 -5.26
N PRO A 216 4.45 15.31 -4.84
CA PRO A 216 4.84 16.40 -3.93
C PRO A 216 4.55 17.81 -4.45
N ASP A 217 4.49 17.99 -5.77
CA ASP A 217 4.20 19.27 -6.43
C ASP A 217 2.71 19.53 -6.68
N CYS A 218 1.84 18.57 -6.33
CA CYS A 218 0.39 18.73 -6.42
C CYS A 218 -0.17 19.61 -5.29
N ASP A 219 -1.19 20.40 -5.60
CA ASP A 219 -2.04 21.02 -4.59
C ASP A 219 -2.97 19.96 -3.98
N ARG A 220 -2.60 19.49 -2.80
CA ARG A 220 -3.31 18.41 -2.09
C ARG A 220 -4.76 18.77 -1.77
N GLU A 221 -5.02 20.02 -1.41
CA GLU A 221 -6.39 20.49 -1.10
C GLU A 221 -7.25 20.54 -2.37
N LEU A 222 -6.66 20.94 -3.50
CA LEU A 222 -7.36 20.89 -4.80
C LEU A 222 -7.73 19.46 -5.18
N SER A 223 -6.79 18.51 -5.02
CA SER A 223 -7.07 17.07 -5.25
C SER A 223 -8.21 16.56 -4.37
N LEU A 224 -8.23 16.93 -3.08
CA LEU A 224 -9.33 16.58 -2.16
C LEU A 224 -10.67 17.13 -2.64
N GLN A 225 -10.70 18.39 -3.07
CA GLN A 225 -11.92 19.03 -3.60
C GLN A 225 -12.40 18.38 -4.90
N GLN A 226 -11.49 17.99 -5.79
CA GLN A 226 -11.80 17.26 -7.03
C GLN A 226 -12.46 15.91 -6.72
N ALA A 227 -11.87 15.12 -5.82
CA ALA A 227 -12.46 13.84 -5.41
C ALA A 227 -13.83 14.01 -4.74
N ARG A 228 -13.99 14.98 -3.82
CA ARG A 228 -15.27 15.25 -3.15
C ARG A 228 -16.38 15.66 -4.11
N ARG A 229 -16.07 16.46 -5.14
CA ARG A 229 -17.03 16.80 -6.19
C ARG A 229 -17.46 15.57 -7.00
N ALA A 230 -16.53 14.65 -7.26
CA ALA A 230 -16.79 13.42 -8.01
C ALA A 230 -17.48 12.33 -7.16
N ALA A 231 -17.43 12.45 -5.82
CA ALA A 231 -18.00 11.49 -4.87
C ALA A 231 -18.96 12.16 -3.87
N PRO A 232 -20.07 12.76 -4.33
CA PRO A 232 -21.01 13.48 -3.45
C PRO A 232 -21.61 12.52 -2.41
N GLY A 233 -21.55 12.94 -1.14
CA GLY A 233 -22.06 12.16 0.00
C GLY A 233 -21.13 11.08 0.55
N LEU A 234 -20.03 10.78 -0.12
CA LEU A 234 -18.99 9.86 0.39
C LEU A 234 -18.02 10.60 1.32
N GLU A 235 -17.58 9.92 2.36
CA GLU A 235 -16.49 10.39 3.22
C GLU A 235 -15.16 10.30 2.46
N VAL A 236 -14.51 11.45 2.20
CA VAL A 236 -13.24 11.53 1.46
C VAL A 236 -12.18 12.27 2.25
N HIS A 237 -11.02 11.64 2.43
CA HIS A 237 -9.85 12.16 3.14
C HIS A 237 -8.59 12.17 2.28
N LEU A 238 -7.62 12.98 2.68
CA LEU A 238 -6.22 12.86 2.27
C LEU A 238 -5.48 11.99 3.28
N ALA A 239 -4.70 11.04 2.80
CA ALA A 239 -3.77 10.33 3.65
C ALA A 239 -2.71 11.28 4.22
N SER A 240 -2.26 11.03 5.43
CA SER A 240 -1.11 11.69 6.06
C SER A 240 -0.33 10.68 6.90
N ASP A 241 0.97 10.88 7.01
CA ASP A 241 1.82 10.01 7.81
C ASP A 241 1.33 9.94 9.26
N GLY A 242 1.20 8.73 9.80
CA GLY A 242 0.67 8.46 11.12
C GLY A 242 -0.87 8.40 11.21
N MET A 243 -1.61 8.67 10.12
CA MET A 243 -3.06 8.54 10.11
C MET A 243 -3.46 7.08 10.34
N LYS A 244 -4.24 6.83 11.39
CA LYS A 244 -4.79 5.49 11.69
C LYS A 244 -6.28 5.44 11.36
N LEU A 245 -6.68 4.39 10.67
CA LEU A 245 -8.04 4.11 10.25
C LEU A 245 -8.47 2.77 10.84
N GLU A 246 -9.51 2.79 11.68
CA GLU A 246 -10.13 1.58 12.20
C GLU A 246 -11.18 1.07 11.21
N LEU A 247 -11.21 -0.25 11.00
CA LEU A 247 -12.16 -0.91 10.09
C LEU A 247 -13.22 -1.73 10.87
N GLY A 248 -12.88 -2.20 12.07
CA GLY A 248 -13.77 -3.00 12.89
C GLY A 248 -13.19 -3.34 14.26
#